data_1dd92a61fb7027cdb5e08fd17e890e71
#
_entry.id   1dd92a61fb7027cdb5e08fd17e890e71
#
_cell.length_a   1.000
_cell.length_b   1.000
_cell.length_c   1.000
_cell.angle_alpha   90.00
_cell.angle_beta   90.00
_cell.angle_gamma   90.00
#
_symmetry.space_group_name_H-M   'P 1'
#
loop_
_entity.id
_entity.type
_entity.pdbx_description
1 polymer ?
#
loop_
_entity_poly.entity_id
_entity_poly.type
_entity_poly.pdbx_seq_one_letter_code
_entity_poly.pdbx_strand_id
1 'polypeptide(L)'
;ILALKKYLKEENKKYHDSNKKLFLYNTIMIESFLSTITEEDVDDDKIKIITDYLFDIEQWGKRELIILGNSMPAISSETLNVLVKEVIYRTTLFGNNESNLKIRIDLLINAISEFIERNQLDLAKSYLDIISDIGIPELFLHEKLEYNILLGAFWIKSGKVEIGKKLIENCLSILKTLGANNLLVSHEAYYEELLNSTI
;
A
#
# COMPACT_ATOMS: atom_id res chain seq x y z
N ILE A 1 -17.89 -1.56 4.57
CA ILE A 1 -18.36 -2.20 3.33
C ILE A 1 -19.56 -1.46 2.75
N LEU A 2 -20.69 -1.29 3.47
CA LEU A 2 -21.91 -0.65 2.94
C LEU A 2 -21.67 0.77 2.42
N ALA A 3 -20.88 1.59 3.13
CA ALA A 3 -20.54 2.95 2.69
C ALA A 3 -19.72 2.92 1.38
N LEU A 4 -18.73 2.04 1.26
CA LEU A 4 -17.91 1.88 0.05
C LEU A 4 -18.75 1.41 -1.14
N LYS A 5 -19.63 0.42 -0.94
CA LYS A 5 -20.56 -0.03 -2.01
C LYS A 5 -21.52 1.08 -2.45
N LYS A 6 -21.89 2.01 -1.56
CA LYS A 6 -22.66 3.20 -1.92
C LYS A 6 -21.83 4.16 -2.78
N TYR A 7 -20.61 4.49 -2.36
CA TYR A 7 -19.69 5.35 -3.14
C TYR A 7 -19.40 4.74 -4.52
N LEU A 8 -19.20 3.43 -4.61
CA LEU A 8 -19.00 2.72 -5.86
C LEU A 8 -20.17 2.96 -6.84
N LYS A 9 -21.41 2.85 -6.36
CA LYS A 9 -22.60 3.12 -7.18
C LYS A 9 -22.68 4.58 -7.63
N GLU A 10 -22.32 5.52 -6.75
CA GLU A 10 -22.33 6.95 -7.07
C GLU A 10 -21.27 7.30 -8.12
N GLU A 11 -20.04 6.78 -8.00
CA GLU A 11 -18.95 7.02 -8.96
C GLU A 11 -19.26 6.37 -10.33
N ASN A 12 -19.79 5.15 -10.34
CA ASN A 12 -20.27 4.51 -11.57
C ASN A 12 -21.34 5.35 -12.29
N LYS A 13 -22.32 5.85 -11.54
CA LYS A 13 -23.34 6.73 -12.10
C LYS A 13 -22.73 8.00 -12.70
N LYS A 14 -21.83 8.67 -11.98
CA LYS A 14 -21.14 9.87 -12.48
C LYS A 14 -20.34 9.59 -13.75
N TYR A 15 -19.72 8.40 -13.83
CA TYR A 15 -19.02 7.97 -15.04
C TYR A 15 -19.99 7.80 -16.21
N HIS A 16 -21.10 7.09 -16.04
CA HIS A 16 -22.13 6.92 -17.07
C HIS A 16 -22.70 8.25 -17.54
N ASP A 17 -22.97 9.18 -16.61
CA ASP A 17 -23.60 10.47 -16.93
C ASP A 17 -22.64 11.44 -17.64
N SER A 18 -21.31 11.36 -17.38
CA SER A 18 -20.34 12.35 -17.84
C SER A 18 -19.25 11.83 -18.77
N ASN A 19 -19.06 10.52 -18.83
CA ASN A 19 -17.96 9.82 -19.52
C ASN A 19 -16.55 10.32 -19.12
N LYS A 20 -16.41 10.90 -17.90
CA LYS A 20 -15.13 11.39 -17.41
C LYS A 20 -14.33 10.25 -16.77
N LYS A 21 -13.15 9.96 -17.32
CA LYS A 21 -12.26 8.89 -16.83
C LYS A 21 -11.92 8.97 -15.34
N LEU A 22 -11.97 10.18 -14.74
CA LEU A 22 -11.77 10.38 -13.30
C LEU A 22 -12.70 9.47 -12.46
N PHE A 23 -13.98 9.44 -12.80
CA PHE A 23 -14.96 8.64 -12.07
C PHE A 23 -14.74 7.14 -12.28
N LEU A 24 -14.29 6.73 -13.47
CA LEU A 24 -13.88 5.35 -13.73
C LEU A 24 -12.68 4.95 -12.85
N TYR A 25 -11.67 5.79 -12.74
CA TYR A 25 -10.51 5.51 -11.88
C TYR A 25 -10.91 5.41 -10.40
N ASN A 26 -11.81 6.30 -9.94
CA ASN A 26 -12.36 6.20 -8.58
C ASN A 26 -13.11 4.87 -8.36
N THR A 27 -13.89 4.44 -9.35
CA THR A 27 -14.57 3.13 -9.33
C THR A 27 -13.58 1.99 -9.15
N ILE A 28 -12.52 1.96 -9.98
CA ILE A 28 -11.51 0.89 -9.94
C ILE A 28 -10.77 0.88 -8.60
N MET A 29 -10.39 2.05 -8.06
CA MET A 29 -9.77 2.15 -6.73
C MET A 29 -10.68 1.59 -5.62
N ILE A 30 -11.99 1.88 -5.66
CA ILE A 30 -12.94 1.36 -4.67
C ILE A 30 -13.11 -0.15 -4.83
N GLU A 31 -13.20 -0.66 -6.05
CA GLU A 31 -13.29 -2.10 -6.34
C GLU A 31 -12.01 -2.82 -5.88
N SER A 32 -10.82 -2.25 -6.14
CA SER A 32 -9.54 -2.80 -5.66
C SER A 32 -9.47 -2.89 -4.13
N PHE A 33 -9.99 -1.89 -3.43
CA PHE A 33 -10.06 -1.97 -1.97
C PHE A 33 -11.11 -2.98 -1.51
N LEU A 34 -12.26 -3.06 -2.19
CA LEU A 34 -13.30 -4.05 -1.84
C LEU A 34 -12.81 -5.48 -2.05
N SER A 35 -11.98 -5.75 -3.06
CA SER A 35 -11.44 -7.10 -3.31
C SER A 35 -10.58 -7.62 -2.15
N THR A 36 -9.97 -6.75 -1.34
CA THR A 36 -9.21 -7.18 -0.15
C THR A 36 -10.09 -7.68 1.02
N ILE A 37 -11.40 -7.38 0.98
CA ILE A 37 -12.35 -7.72 2.07
C ILE A 37 -13.57 -8.51 1.56
N THR A 38 -13.65 -8.76 0.26
CA THR A 38 -14.65 -9.61 -0.38
C THR A 38 -13.90 -10.60 -1.28
N GLU A 39 -14.52 -11.70 -1.65
CA GLU A 39 -13.93 -12.65 -2.60
C GLU A 39 -14.17 -12.24 -4.07
N GLU A 40 -14.56 -10.98 -4.31
CA GLU A 40 -14.88 -10.46 -5.64
C GLU A 40 -13.60 -9.86 -6.27
N ASP A 41 -13.09 -10.46 -7.33
CA ASP A 41 -11.96 -9.91 -8.10
C ASP A 41 -12.37 -8.67 -8.92
N VAL A 42 -11.40 -7.81 -9.17
CA VAL A 42 -11.58 -6.67 -10.09
C VAL A 42 -11.43 -7.16 -11.53
N ASP A 43 -12.27 -6.67 -12.41
CA ASP A 43 -12.26 -6.99 -13.85
C ASP A 43 -10.89 -6.62 -14.48
N ASP A 44 -10.29 -7.56 -15.20
CA ASP A 44 -8.98 -7.40 -15.85
C ASP A 44 -8.93 -6.22 -16.83
N ASP A 45 -10.02 -5.95 -17.55
CA ASP A 45 -10.11 -4.81 -18.46
C ASP A 45 -10.03 -3.48 -17.70
N LYS A 46 -10.60 -3.41 -16.50
CA LYS A 46 -10.50 -2.24 -15.63
C LYS A 46 -9.08 -2.07 -15.09
N ILE A 47 -8.46 -3.16 -14.66
CA ILE A 47 -7.05 -3.15 -14.22
C ILE A 47 -6.16 -2.66 -15.37
N LYS A 48 -6.38 -3.17 -16.57
CA LYS A 48 -5.67 -2.73 -17.77
C LYS A 48 -5.85 -1.24 -18.05
N ILE A 49 -7.06 -0.70 -17.94
CA ILE A 49 -7.33 0.74 -18.14
C ILE A 49 -6.50 1.60 -17.18
N ILE A 50 -6.39 1.20 -15.91
CA ILE A 50 -5.65 1.99 -14.91
C ILE A 50 -4.15 1.84 -15.07
N THR A 51 -3.65 0.64 -15.38
CA THR A 51 -2.23 0.39 -15.61
C THR A 51 -1.72 1.05 -16.89
N ASP A 52 -2.48 0.96 -17.99
CA ASP A 52 -2.16 1.68 -19.24
C ASP A 52 -2.08 3.20 -18.98
N TYR A 53 -3.05 3.77 -18.23
CA TYR A 53 -3.00 5.17 -17.84
C TYR A 53 -1.73 5.52 -17.06
N LEU A 54 -1.36 4.70 -16.06
CA LEU A 54 -0.19 4.96 -15.21
C LEU A 54 1.14 4.81 -15.99
N PHE A 55 1.21 3.90 -16.95
CA PHE A 55 2.39 3.75 -17.82
C PHE A 55 2.57 4.92 -18.80
N ASP A 56 1.46 5.52 -19.28
CA ASP A 56 1.48 6.64 -20.21
C ASP A 56 1.85 7.98 -19.53
N ILE A 57 1.89 8.04 -18.19
CA ILE A 57 2.19 9.26 -17.46
C ILE A 57 3.69 9.61 -17.55
N GLU A 58 4.00 10.77 -18.10
CA GLU A 58 5.37 11.31 -18.14
C GLU A 58 5.80 11.91 -16.79
N GLN A 59 4.86 12.53 -16.07
CA GLN A 59 5.09 13.18 -14.77
C GLN A 59 4.09 12.70 -13.73
N TRP A 60 4.61 12.02 -12.72
CA TRP A 60 3.80 11.51 -11.61
C TRP A 60 3.47 12.63 -10.62
N GLY A 61 2.21 13.05 -10.59
CA GLY A 61 1.69 13.97 -9.59
C GLY A 61 1.05 13.23 -8.40
N LYS A 62 0.55 14.01 -7.45
CA LYS A 62 -0.14 13.45 -6.27
C LYS A 62 -1.32 12.54 -6.64
N ARG A 63 -2.03 12.89 -7.71
CA ARG A 63 -3.20 12.12 -8.17
C ARG A 63 -2.81 10.72 -8.63
N GLU A 64 -1.76 10.61 -9.45
CA GLU A 64 -1.28 9.35 -10.00
C GLU A 64 -0.76 8.44 -8.89
N LEU A 65 -0.08 9.01 -7.88
CA LEU A 65 0.36 8.27 -6.69
C LEU A 65 -0.81 7.75 -5.86
N ILE A 66 -1.90 8.53 -5.72
CA ILE A 66 -3.13 8.09 -5.05
C ILE A 66 -3.80 6.97 -5.85
N ILE A 67 -3.88 7.10 -7.18
CA ILE A 67 -4.46 6.07 -8.05
C ILE A 67 -3.66 4.77 -7.91
N LEU A 68 -2.33 4.82 -8.03
CA LEU A 68 -1.49 3.64 -7.86
C LEU A 68 -1.69 3.03 -6.48
N GLY A 69 -1.53 3.83 -5.40
CA GLY A 69 -1.61 3.35 -4.02
C GLY A 69 -2.93 2.63 -3.70
N ASN A 70 -4.06 3.15 -4.20
CA ASN A 70 -5.37 2.54 -3.95
C ASN A 70 -5.74 1.41 -4.93
N SER A 71 -4.94 1.18 -5.98
CA SER A 71 -5.19 0.10 -6.94
C SER A 71 -4.19 -1.05 -6.80
N MET A 72 -3.20 -0.94 -5.93
CA MET A 72 -2.17 -1.96 -5.71
C MET A 72 -2.74 -3.37 -5.48
N PRO A 73 -3.81 -3.54 -4.65
CA PRO A 73 -4.34 -4.88 -4.39
C PRO A 73 -4.78 -5.63 -5.66
N ALA A 74 -5.29 -4.92 -6.66
CA ALA A 74 -5.78 -5.52 -7.91
C ALA A 74 -4.70 -5.68 -9.00
N ILE A 75 -3.54 -5.01 -8.86
CA ILE A 75 -2.46 -5.04 -9.87
C ILE A 75 -1.56 -6.27 -9.62
N SER A 76 -1.15 -6.98 -10.67
CA SER A 76 -0.22 -8.11 -10.53
C SER A 76 1.13 -7.69 -9.93
N SER A 77 1.81 -8.59 -9.22
CA SER A 77 3.09 -8.29 -8.58
C SER A 77 4.16 -7.81 -9.56
N GLU A 78 4.18 -8.35 -10.77
CA GLU A 78 5.11 -7.97 -11.83
C GLU A 78 4.85 -6.55 -12.30
N THR A 79 3.60 -6.22 -12.61
CA THR A 79 3.19 -4.88 -13.04
C THR A 79 3.39 -3.86 -11.94
N LEU A 80 3.00 -4.21 -10.70
CA LEU A 80 3.20 -3.35 -9.53
C LEU A 80 4.68 -3.02 -9.31
N ASN A 81 5.56 -4.03 -9.40
CA ASN A 81 7.01 -3.82 -9.28
C ASN A 81 7.56 -2.84 -10.33
N VAL A 82 7.08 -2.91 -11.57
CA VAL A 82 7.49 -1.97 -12.62
C VAL A 82 7.00 -0.55 -12.30
N LEU A 83 5.72 -0.39 -11.96
CA LEU A 83 5.12 0.91 -11.64
C LEU A 83 5.78 1.57 -10.42
N VAL A 84 6.05 0.82 -9.36
CA VAL A 84 6.71 1.34 -8.16
C VAL A 84 8.15 1.80 -8.48
N LYS A 85 8.90 1.06 -9.29
CA LYS A 85 10.23 1.48 -9.77
C LYS A 85 10.16 2.77 -10.57
N GLU A 86 9.18 2.92 -11.46
CA GLU A 86 8.97 4.15 -12.22
C GLU A 86 8.71 5.34 -11.29
N VAL A 87 7.87 5.17 -10.25
CA VAL A 87 7.62 6.21 -9.26
C VAL A 87 8.91 6.60 -8.54
N ILE A 88 9.69 5.63 -8.05
CA ILE A 88 10.94 5.90 -7.35
C ILE A 88 11.90 6.69 -8.25
N TYR A 89 12.07 6.26 -9.49
CA TYR A 89 12.96 6.89 -10.46
C TYR A 89 12.51 8.31 -10.82
N ARG A 90 11.24 8.49 -11.17
CA ARG A 90 10.71 9.76 -11.65
C ARG A 90 10.50 10.78 -10.54
N THR A 91 10.14 10.37 -9.33
CA THR A 91 9.94 11.29 -8.20
C THR A 91 11.24 11.82 -7.60
N THR A 92 12.38 11.17 -7.82
CA THR A 92 13.69 11.75 -7.47
C THR A 92 14.01 13.03 -8.25
N LEU A 93 13.39 13.22 -9.42
CA LEU A 93 13.56 14.40 -10.27
C LEU A 93 12.79 15.64 -9.76
N PHE A 94 11.81 15.48 -8.86
CA PHE A 94 10.93 16.57 -8.41
C PHE A 94 11.37 17.29 -7.13
N GLY A 95 12.61 17.12 -6.69
CA GLY A 95 13.21 17.87 -5.57
C GLY A 95 12.87 17.34 -4.17
N ASN A 96 13.70 17.75 -3.22
CA ASN A 96 13.66 17.32 -1.80
C ASN A 96 12.53 18.01 -0.98
N ASN A 97 11.31 18.07 -1.50
CA ASN A 97 10.19 18.56 -0.72
C ASN A 97 9.72 17.44 0.24
N GLU A 98 9.64 17.75 1.53
CA GLU A 98 9.23 16.85 2.61
C GLU A 98 7.88 16.17 2.32
N SER A 99 6.93 16.90 1.72
CA SER A 99 5.63 16.36 1.30
C SER A 99 5.76 15.26 0.24
N ASN A 100 6.67 15.42 -0.71
CA ASN A 100 6.93 14.42 -1.75
C ASN A 100 7.63 13.18 -1.16
N LEU A 101 8.55 13.40 -0.22
CA LEU A 101 9.23 12.30 0.48
C LEU A 101 8.22 11.46 1.26
N LYS A 102 7.29 12.10 1.98
CA LYS A 102 6.24 11.39 2.72
C LYS A 102 5.39 10.49 1.80
N ILE A 103 4.88 11.04 0.71
CA ILE A 103 4.04 10.28 -0.23
C ILE A 103 4.82 9.10 -0.84
N ARG A 104 6.11 9.29 -1.13
CA ARG A 104 6.98 8.19 -1.62
C ARG A 104 7.13 7.08 -0.58
N ILE A 105 7.37 7.44 0.68
CA ILE A 105 7.50 6.48 1.77
C ILE A 105 6.17 5.73 1.96
N ASP A 106 5.05 6.43 2.00
CA ASP A 106 3.71 5.83 2.12
C ASP A 106 3.44 4.83 0.99
N LEU A 107 3.80 5.20 -0.25
CA LEU A 107 3.62 4.32 -1.41
C LEU A 107 4.52 3.08 -1.34
N LEU A 108 5.77 3.24 -0.90
CA LEU A 108 6.69 2.11 -0.70
C LEU A 108 6.21 1.18 0.41
N ILE A 109 5.70 1.72 1.52
CA ILE A 109 5.09 0.97 2.62
C ILE A 109 3.92 0.12 2.09
N ASN A 110 3.01 0.72 1.32
CA ASN A 110 1.89 0.00 0.72
C ASN A 110 2.36 -1.12 -0.22
N ALA A 111 3.36 -0.86 -1.07
CA ALA A 111 3.91 -1.87 -1.96
C ALA A 111 4.59 -3.02 -1.20
N ILE A 112 5.33 -2.73 -0.13
CA ILE A 112 5.94 -3.74 0.75
C ILE A 112 4.85 -4.61 1.38
N SER A 113 3.77 -4.01 1.88
CA SER A 113 2.63 -4.75 2.43
C SER A 113 2.07 -5.74 1.41
N GLU A 114 1.77 -5.27 0.18
CA GLU A 114 1.27 -6.12 -0.89
C GLU A 114 2.22 -7.28 -1.24
N PHE A 115 3.53 -7.02 -1.32
CA PHE A 115 4.51 -8.07 -1.61
C PHE A 115 4.63 -9.09 -0.46
N ILE A 116 4.53 -8.65 0.80
CA ILE A 116 4.51 -9.54 1.96
C ILE A 116 3.26 -10.42 1.94
N GLU A 117 2.07 -9.84 1.71
CA GLU A 117 0.81 -10.58 1.64
C GLU A 117 0.83 -11.65 0.54
N ARG A 118 1.39 -11.31 -0.61
CA ARG A 118 1.53 -12.23 -1.75
C ARG A 118 2.73 -13.18 -1.64
N ASN A 119 3.41 -13.20 -0.50
CA ASN A 119 4.61 -14.01 -0.27
C ASN A 119 5.76 -13.75 -1.27
N GLN A 120 5.82 -12.54 -1.84
CA GLN A 120 6.88 -12.09 -2.75
C GLN A 120 8.03 -11.46 -1.94
N LEU A 121 8.67 -12.28 -1.08
CA LEU A 121 9.61 -11.81 -0.06
C LEU A 121 10.86 -11.14 -0.63
N ASP A 122 11.33 -11.55 -1.81
CA ASP A 122 12.49 -10.91 -2.46
C ASP A 122 12.17 -9.47 -2.87
N LEU A 123 10.96 -9.24 -3.40
CA LEU A 123 10.49 -7.89 -3.73
C LEU A 123 10.29 -7.06 -2.46
N ALA A 124 9.61 -7.61 -1.46
CA ALA A 124 9.43 -6.93 -0.17
C ALA A 124 10.78 -6.50 0.43
N LYS A 125 11.79 -7.41 0.42
CA LYS A 125 13.13 -7.12 0.93
C LYS A 125 13.79 -5.98 0.18
N SER A 126 13.73 -5.98 -1.14
CA SER A 126 14.35 -4.93 -1.95
C SER A 126 13.78 -3.54 -1.65
N TYR A 127 12.46 -3.43 -1.42
CA TYR A 127 11.82 -2.16 -1.06
C TYR A 127 12.02 -1.76 0.40
N LEU A 128 12.12 -2.73 1.33
CA LEU A 128 12.54 -2.48 2.71
C LEU A 128 13.94 -1.86 2.74
N ASP A 129 14.86 -2.37 1.93
CA ASP A 129 16.21 -1.83 1.82
C ASP A 129 16.21 -0.41 1.25
N ILE A 130 15.42 -0.14 0.21
CA ILE A 130 15.27 1.21 -0.36
C ILE A 130 14.79 2.21 0.70
N ILE A 131 13.79 1.87 1.52
CA ILE A 131 13.34 2.75 2.61
C ILE A 131 14.45 2.94 3.65
N SER A 132 15.18 1.87 4.00
CA SER A 132 16.31 1.94 4.94
C SER A 132 17.40 2.89 4.45
N ASP A 133 17.72 2.86 3.15
CA ASP A 133 18.73 3.71 2.52
C ASP A 133 18.29 5.18 2.41
N ILE A 134 17.03 5.43 2.07
CA ILE A 134 16.46 6.78 2.03
C ILE A 134 16.40 7.37 3.45
N GLY A 135 16.10 6.56 4.44
CA GLY A 135 15.81 6.96 5.81
C GLY A 135 14.43 7.60 5.97
N ILE A 136 13.77 7.28 7.07
CA ILE A 136 12.48 7.89 7.42
C ILE A 136 12.74 9.06 8.39
N PRO A 137 12.37 10.31 8.07
CA PRO A 137 12.54 11.46 8.95
C PRO A 137 11.95 11.25 10.36
N GLU A 138 12.50 11.90 11.36
CA GLU A 138 12.02 11.76 12.75
C GLU A 138 10.56 12.14 12.92
N LEU A 139 10.08 13.13 12.18
CA LEU A 139 8.70 13.61 12.25
C LEU A 139 7.68 12.62 11.66
N PHE A 140 8.12 11.64 10.89
CA PHE A 140 7.25 10.64 10.26
C PHE A 140 7.11 9.41 11.16
N LEU A 141 6.59 9.62 12.37
CA LEU A 141 6.48 8.57 13.39
C LEU A 141 5.53 7.44 12.97
N HIS A 142 4.46 7.77 12.26
CA HIS A 142 3.52 6.78 11.74
C HIS A 142 4.20 5.88 10.72
N GLU A 143 4.89 6.45 9.76
CA GLU A 143 5.60 5.72 8.71
C GLU A 143 6.74 4.87 9.28
N LYS A 144 7.39 5.33 10.34
CA LYS A 144 8.40 4.52 11.07
C LYS A 144 7.78 3.30 11.75
N LEU A 145 6.60 3.46 12.35
CA LEU A 145 5.87 2.36 12.96
C LEU A 145 5.43 1.34 11.90
N GLU A 146 4.80 1.79 10.82
CA GLU A 146 4.38 0.93 9.72
C GLU A 146 5.57 0.17 9.11
N TYR A 147 6.67 0.85 8.83
CA TYR A 147 7.89 0.22 8.33
C TYR A 147 8.40 -0.89 9.28
N ASN A 148 8.45 -0.63 10.60
CA ASN A 148 8.94 -1.63 11.56
C ASN A 148 7.97 -2.82 11.70
N ILE A 149 6.65 -2.59 11.62
CA ILE A 149 5.65 -3.67 11.61
C ILE A 149 5.85 -4.55 10.37
N LEU A 150 5.99 -3.95 9.19
CA LEU A 150 6.23 -4.69 7.94
C LEU A 150 7.59 -5.40 7.93
N LEU A 151 8.63 -4.78 8.48
CA LEU A 151 9.93 -5.43 8.65
C LEU A 151 9.82 -6.65 9.59
N GLY A 152 9.03 -6.53 10.65
CA GLY A 152 8.69 -7.64 11.55
C GLY A 152 7.94 -8.75 10.82
N ALA A 153 6.92 -8.42 10.02
CA ALA A 153 6.17 -9.36 9.22
C ALA A 153 7.06 -10.08 8.19
N PHE A 154 7.93 -9.34 7.50
CA PHE A 154 8.93 -9.91 6.61
C PHE A 154 9.83 -10.93 7.32
N TRP A 155 10.33 -10.63 8.54
CA TRP A 155 11.16 -11.56 9.29
C TRP A 155 10.40 -12.81 9.71
N ILE A 156 9.13 -12.69 10.13
CA ILE A 156 8.29 -13.84 10.46
C ILE A 156 8.12 -14.75 9.24
N LYS A 157 7.67 -14.20 8.10
CA LYS A 157 7.49 -14.97 6.86
C LYS A 157 8.80 -15.53 6.28
N SER A 158 9.94 -14.89 6.60
CA SER A 158 11.28 -15.40 6.24
C SER A 158 11.85 -16.45 7.21
N GLY A 159 11.07 -16.92 8.18
CA GLY A 159 11.46 -17.94 9.16
C GLY A 159 12.25 -17.41 10.37
N LYS A 160 12.50 -16.10 10.47
CA LYS A 160 13.15 -15.47 11.63
C LYS A 160 12.09 -14.96 12.63
N VAL A 161 11.24 -15.87 13.08
CA VAL A 161 10.00 -15.57 13.83
C VAL A 161 10.25 -14.72 15.08
N GLU A 162 11.23 -15.07 15.91
CA GLU A 162 11.49 -14.35 17.17
C GLU A 162 11.96 -12.91 16.94
N ILE A 163 12.72 -12.65 15.87
CA ILE A 163 13.14 -11.29 15.51
C ILE A 163 11.93 -10.47 15.09
N GLY A 164 11.08 -11.03 14.24
CA GLY A 164 9.89 -10.36 13.74
C GLY A 164 8.88 -10.08 14.85
N LYS A 165 8.60 -11.06 15.73
CA LYS A 165 7.73 -10.88 16.90
C LYS A 165 8.18 -9.70 17.76
N LYS A 166 9.46 -9.68 18.14
CA LYS A 166 10.01 -8.61 18.98
C LYS A 166 9.83 -7.22 18.37
N LEU A 167 9.98 -7.10 17.03
CA LEU A 167 9.77 -5.82 16.35
C LEU A 167 8.31 -5.38 16.43
N ILE A 168 7.36 -6.27 16.10
CA ILE A 168 5.93 -5.95 16.11
C ILE A 168 5.46 -5.64 17.52
N GLU A 169 5.80 -6.47 18.50
CA GLU A 169 5.43 -6.27 19.91
C GLU A 169 5.92 -4.93 20.46
N ASN A 170 7.12 -4.49 20.09
CA ASN A 170 7.62 -3.16 20.45
C ASN A 170 6.73 -2.05 19.83
N CYS A 171 6.34 -2.18 18.57
CA CYS A 171 5.45 -1.21 17.91
C CYS A 171 4.07 -1.17 18.57
N LEU A 172 3.48 -2.32 18.88
CA LEU A 172 2.21 -2.42 19.62
C LEU A 172 2.29 -1.77 21.00
N SER A 173 3.40 -1.96 21.72
CA SER A 173 3.65 -1.31 23.01
C SER A 173 3.69 0.21 22.89
N ILE A 174 4.32 0.75 21.85
CA ILE A 174 4.34 2.19 21.55
C ILE A 174 2.94 2.70 21.28
N LEU A 175 2.17 2.05 20.40
CA LEU A 175 0.78 2.44 20.10
C LEU A 175 -0.09 2.45 21.34
N LYS A 176 0.06 1.45 22.22
CA LYS A 176 -0.63 1.37 23.51
C LYS A 176 -0.26 2.54 24.42
N THR A 177 1.02 2.86 24.52
CA THR A 177 1.52 3.97 25.35
C THR A 177 1.00 5.32 24.87
N LEU A 178 0.87 5.50 23.54
CA LEU A 178 0.33 6.72 22.92
C LEU A 178 -1.20 6.79 22.95
N GLY A 179 -1.90 5.76 23.39
CA GLY A 179 -3.36 5.68 23.36
C GLY A 179 -3.95 5.64 21.94
N ALA A 180 -3.18 5.19 20.94
CA ALA A 180 -3.59 5.08 19.55
C ALA A 180 -4.45 3.82 19.32
N ASN A 181 -5.60 3.73 20.02
CA ASN A 181 -6.38 2.51 20.15
C ASN A 181 -6.86 1.91 18.82
N ASN A 182 -7.27 2.73 17.86
CA ASN A 182 -7.74 2.22 16.56
C ASN A 182 -6.60 1.53 15.77
N LEU A 183 -5.41 2.13 15.77
CA LEU A 183 -4.22 1.56 15.14
C LEU A 183 -3.78 0.29 15.88
N LEU A 184 -3.79 0.33 17.22
CA LEU A 184 -3.45 -0.82 18.05
C LEU A 184 -4.32 -2.03 17.72
N VAL A 185 -5.63 -1.88 17.71
CA VAL A 185 -6.57 -2.98 17.39
C VAL A 185 -6.35 -3.52 15.98
N SER A 186 -6.11 -2.64 15.00
CA SER A 186 -5.86 -3.05 13.62
C SER A 186 -4.56 -3.87 13.50
N HIS A 187 -3.48 -3.40 14.14
CA HIS A 187 -2.19 -4.10 14.05
C HIS A 187 -2.13 -5.35 14.93
N GLU A 188 -2.86 -5.41 16.04
CA GLU A 188 -3.01 -6.64 16.82
C GLU A 188 -3.71 -7.73 15.99
N ALA A 189 -4.79 -7.39 15.29
CA ALA A 189 -5.49 -8.32 14.40
C ALA A 189 -4.58 -8.82 13.26
N TYR A 190 -3.85 -7.91 12.62
CA TYR A 190 -2.86 -8.26 11.60
C TYR A 190 -1.77 -9.20 12.13
N TYR A 191 -1.25 -8.92 13.32
CA TYR A 191 -0.22 -9.74 13.94
C TYR A 191 -0.71 -11.15 14.27
N GLU A 192 -1.93 -11.29 14.80
CA GLU A 192 -2.54 -12.58 15.05
C GLU A 192 -2.74 -13.39 13.75
N GLU A 193 -3.23 -12.76 12.68
CA GLU A 193 -3.39 -13.39 11.37
C GLU A 193 -2.04 -13.87 10.81
N LEU A 194 -1.01 -13.02 10.89
CA LEU A 194 0.34 -13.33 10.44
C LEU A 194 0.91 -14.56 11.15
N LEU A 195 0.73 -14.67 12.48
CA LEU A 195 1.20 -15.82 13.24
C LEU A 195 0.45 -17.11 12.87
N ASN A 196 -0.87 -17.02 12.67
CA ASN A 196 -1.70 -18.16 12.28
C ASN A 196 -1.39 -18.67 10.87
N SER A 197 -0.95 -17.80 9.96
CA SER A 197 -0.58 -18.16 8.58
C SER A 197 0.82 -18.75 8.45
N THR A 198 1.63 -18.68 9.50
CA THR A 198 3.06 -19.11 9.48
C THR A 198 3.27 -20.45 10.21
N ILE A 199 2.26 -20.95 10.93
CA ILE A 199 2.24 -22.26 11.60
C ILE A 199 1.60 -23.29 10.67
#